data_0d3c65365d15e6297bf5a7e223522ba4
#
_entry.id   0d3c65365d15e6297bf5a7e223522ba4
#
_cell.length_a   1.000
_cell.length_b   1.000
_cell.length_c   1.000
_cell.angle_alpha   90.00
_cell.angle_beta   90.00
_cell.angle_gamma   90.00
#
_symmetry.space_group_name_H-M   'P 1'
#
loop_
_entity.id
_entity.type
_entity.pdbx_description
1 polymer ?
#
loop_
_entity_poly.entity_id
_entity_poly.type
_entity_poly.pdbx_seq_one_letter_code
_entity_poly.pdbx_strand_id
1 'polypeptide(L)'
;MKLKVLLSVFIISIVFYACNDKKCPVSIIAASYNLRNANHNDSVNGNGWGLRYPVIVGIVQYHGFDIFGTQECFIHQLEDMKKALSEYDYIGVGRDNGKTKGEHSAIFYRTDKFEVIDKGDFWMSETPDVPSKGWDAVLPRICSWGHFKCKDSGFEFLFFNLHMDHIGKDARVKSALLVQKKIKEIGNGLPVILTGDFNVDQTHKPYDVLVNKGTLCDSYEKCDIRYATNGTFNNFDPISFTKSRIDHIFVSPDFHVKKYGVLTDTYRTVSANNENMQTNDCPSEIDVKDCQARVPSDHFPVVVELEVLR
;
A
#
# COMPACT_ATOMS: atom_id res chain seq x y z
N MET A 1 -5.86 72.34 -53.55
CA MET A 1 -5.02 71.17 -53.16
C MET A 1 -5.69 70.56 -51.95
N LYS A 2 -6.42 69.42 -52.10
CA LYS A 2 -7.16 68.77 -51.00
C LYS A 2 -6.39 67.58 -50.56
N LEU A 3 -5.90 67.60 -49.34
CA LEU A 3 -5.16 66.55 -48.66
C LEU A 3 -6.16 65.46 -48.22
N LYS A 4 -6.04 64.22 -48.77
CA LYS A 4 -6.80 63.07 -48.33
C LYS A 4 -5.99 62.35 -47.23
N VAL A 5 -6.52 62.37 -46.02
CA VAL A 5 -6.01 61.60 -44.89
C VAL A 5 -6.59 60.19 -45.00
N LEU A 6 -5.73 59.17 -45.20
CA LEU A 6 -6.11 57.77 -45.17
C LEU A 6 -6.03 57.31 -43.70
N LEU A 7 -7.15 56.96 -43.11
CA LEU A 7 -7.22 56.38 -41.78
C LEU A 7 -7.12 54.84 -41.92
N SER A 8 -5.96 54.29 -41.58
CA SER A 8 -5.75 52.82 -41.56
C SER A 8 -6.25 52.30 -40.22
N VAL A 9 -7.37 51.55 -40.21
CA VAL A 9 -7.89 50.83 -39.05
C VAL A 9 -7.15 49.53 -38.92
N PHE A 10 -6.28 49.40 -37.89
CA PHE A 10 -5.67 48.11 -37.50
C PHE A 10 -6.67 47.31 -36.67
N ILE A 11 -7.24 46.26 -37.24
CA ILE A 11 -8.04 45.29 -36.51
C ILE A 11 -7.05 44.31 -35.86
N ILE A 12 -6.86 44.45 -34.56
CA ILE A 12 -6.13 43.46 -33.73
C ILE A 12 -7.10 42.34 -33.45
N SER A 13 -6.93 41.23 -34.18
CA SER A 13 -7.60 39.96 -33.88
C SER A 13 -6.96 39.35 -32.64
N ILE A 14 -7.60 39.49 -31.47
CA ILE A 14 -7.24 38.76 -30.27
C ILE A 14 -7.69 37.30 -30.49
N VAL A 15 -6.74 36.42 -30.83
CA VAL A 15 -6.96 34.99 -30.85
C VAL A 15 -6.94 34.52 -29.39
N PHE A 16 -8.11 34.29 -28.83
CA PHE A 16 -8.23 33.54 -27.58
C PHE A 16 -7.80 32.09 -27.85
N TYR A 17 -6.55 31.76 -27.51
CA TYR A 17 -6.19 30.37 -27.33
C TYR A 17 -7.01 29.86 -26.14
N ALA A 18 -8.08 29.14 -26.41
CA ALA A 18 -8.70 28.28 -25.42
C ALA A 18 -7.65 27.24 -25.07
N CYS A 19 -6.98 27.43 -23.93
CA CYS A 19 -6.28 26.35 -23.27
C CYS A 19 -7.33 25.26 -23.01
N ASN A 20 -7.34 24.23 -23.83
CA ASN A 20 -7.99 22.99 -23.48
C ASN A 20 -7.15 22.43 -22.32
N ASP A 21 -7.53 22.73 -21.10
CA ASP A 21 -7.03 22.07 -19.92
C ASP A 21 -7.41 20.59 -20.03
N LYS A 22 -6.58 19.84 -20.75
CA LYS A 22 -6.54 18.38 -20.59
C LYS A 22 -6.12 18.17 -19.14
N LYS A 23 -7.11 18.05 -18.25
CA LYS A 23 -6.84 17.63 -16.87
C LYS A 23 -6.02 16.37 -16.99
N CYS A 24 -4.80 16.41 -16.47
CA CYS A 24 -3.96 15.22 -16.39
C CYS A 24 -4.75 14.13 -15.68
N PRO A 25 -4.69 12.88 -16.16
CA PRO A 25 -5.34 11.78 -15.46
C PRO A 25 -4.80 11.72 -14.02
N VAL A 26 -5.69 11.52 -13.06
CA VAL A 26 -5.29 11.32 -11.66
C VAL A 26 -4.59 9.98 -11.58
N SER A 27 -3.30 10.01 -11.21
CA SER A 27 -2.50 8.81 -10.99
C SER A 27 -2.22 8.66 -9.49
N ILE A 28 -2.37 7.44 -8.97
CA ILE A 28 -2.12 7.09 -7.57
C ILE A 28 -1.22 5.86 -7.52
N ILE A 29 -0.10 5.97 -6.81
CA ILE A 29 0.74 4.82 -6.47
C ILE A 29 0.27 4.31 -5.10
N ALA A 30 -0.47 3.20 -5.11
CA ALA A 30 -0.99 2.57 -3.89
C ALA A 30 -0.22 1.30 -3.56
N ALA A 31 -0.05 1.00 -2.26
CA ALA A 31 0.66 -0.21 -1.84
C ALA A 31 0.01 -0.89 -0.63
N SER A 32 0.34 -2.18 -0.44
CA SER A 32 0.10 -2.96 0.76
C SER A 32 1.42 -3.52 1.25
N TYR A 33 1.74 -3.32 2.51
CA TYR A 33 3.01 -3.78 3.07
C TYR A 33 2.86 -4.25 4.51
N ASN A 34 2.82 -5.55 4.74
CA ASN A 34 2.98 -6.09 6.08
C ASN A 34 4.41 -5.84 6.55
N LEU A 35 4.58 -5.00 7.58
CA LEU A 35 5.88 -4.54 8.06
C LEU A 35 6.49 -5.46 9.11
N ARG A 36 5.79 -6.52 9.47
CA ARG A 36 6.14 -7.42 10.57
C ARG A 36 6.29 -6.69 11.91
N ASN A 37 5.64 -7.15 12.93
CA ASN A 37 5.76 -6.56 14.27
C ASN A 37 7.18 -6.64 14.82
N ALA A 38 7.53 -5.67 15.67
CA ALA A 38 8.80 -5.66 16.37
C ALA A 38 8.75 -6.63 17.55
N ASN A 39 9.39 -7.78 17.42
CA ASN A 39 9.43 -8.80 18.44
C ASN A 39 10.87 -9.24 18.75
N HIS A 40 11.03 -9.85 19.92
CA HIS A 40 12.36 -10.27 20.42
C HIS A 40 13.01 -11.35 19.55
N ASN A 41 12.24 -12.35 19.10
CA ASN A 41 12.78 -13.46 18.33
C ASN A 41 13.36 -13.00 16.99
N ASP A 42 12.66 -12.12 16.29
CA ASP A 42 13.17 -11.54 15.04
C ASP A 42 14.45 -10.73 15.30
N SER A 43 14.52 -10.00 16.42
CA SER A 43 15.72 -9.24 16.80
C SER A 43 16.93 -10.12 17.04
N VAL A 44 16.76 -11.25 17.76
CA VAL A 44 17.84 -12.24 18.00
C VAL A 44 18.33 -12.86 16.70
N ASN A 45 17.43 -13.07 15.73
CA ASN A 45 17.74 -13.64 14.42
C ASN A 45 18.28 -12.59 13.41
N GLY A 46 18.60 -11.38 13.87
CA GLY A 46 19.14 -10.31 13.02
C GLY A 46 18.11 -9.61 12.12
N ASN A 47 16.81 -9.80 12.38
CA ASN A 47 15.70 -9.16 11.69
C ASN A 47 14.99 -8.12 12.58
N GLY A 48 15.73 -7.53 13.54
CA GLY A 48 15.20 -6.51 14.45
C GLY A 48 14.68 -5.28 13.71
N TRP A 49 13.64 -4.66 14.26
CA TRP A 49 13.01 -3.48 13.68
C TRP A 49 13.98 -2.35 13.34
N GLY A 50 14.95 -2.07 14.23
CA GLY A 50 15.94 -1.02 14.03
C GLY A 50 16.82 -1.20 12.78
N LEU A 51 17.03 -2.46 12.32
CA LEU A 51 17.75 -2.77 11.08
C LEU A 51 16.85 -2.70 9.85
N ARG A 52 15.57 -3.04 10.00
CA ARG A 52 14.62 -3.17 8.92
C ARG A 52 13.97 -1.85 8.50
N TYR A 53 13.57 -1.02 9.49
CA TYR A 53 12.76 0.17 9.19
C TYR A 53 13.46 1.19 8.28
N PRO A 54 14.79 1.44 8.33
CA PRO A 54 15.42 2.36 7.38
C PRO A 54 15.33 1.86 5.93
N VAL A 55 15.41 0.53 5.73
CA VAL A 55 15.25 -0.07 4.40
C VAL A 55 13.82 0.05 3.91
N ILE A 56 12.84 -0.21 4.80
CA ILE A 56 11.41 -0.04 4.52
C ILE A 56 11.12 1.41 4.11
N VAL A 57 11.63 2.39 4.86
CA VAL A 57 11.52 3.81 4.51
C VAL A 57 12.10 4.09 3.12
N GLY A 58 13.30 3.55 2.84
CA GLY A 58 13.93 3.68 1.52
C GLY A 58 13.07 3.12 0.39
N ILE A 59 12.43 1.96 0.58
CA ILE A 59 11.51 1.36 -0.39
C ILE A 59 10.30 2.28 -0.64
N VAL A 60 9.66 2.78 0.43
CA VAL A 60 8.50 3.68 0.33
C VAL A 60 8.86 4.94 -0.47
N GLN A 61 10.02 5.55 -0.16
CA GLN A 61 10.48 6.77 -0.82
C GLN A 61 10.89 6.52 -2.28
N TYR A 62 11.67 5.46 -2.54
CA TYR A 62 12.19 5.16 -3.88
C TYR A 62 11.09 4.79 -4.87
N HIS A 63 10.13 3.97 -4.43
CA HIS A 63 8.98 3.60 -5.27
C HIS A 63 7.85 4.64 -5.24
N GLY A 64 7.98 5.68 -4.43
CA GLY A 64 7.09 6.83 -4.43
C GLY A 64 5.66 6.48 -4.03
N PHE A 65 5.46 5.69 -2.98
CA PHE A 65 4.11 5.34 -2.53
C PHE A 65 3.33 6.61 -2.16
N ASP A 66 2.17 6.81 -2.76
CA ASP A 66 1.32 7.95 -2.43
C ASP A 66 0.44 7.66 -1.21
N ILE A 67 -0.07 6.42 -1.14
CA ILE A 67 -0.90 5.91 -0.07
C ILE A 67 -0.67 4.41 0.08
N PHE A 68 -0.52 3.92 1.31
CA PHE A 68 -0.29 2.50 1.53
C PHE A 68 -0.83 2.00 2.86
N GLY A 69 -1.35 0.76 2.82
CA GLY A 69 -1.75 0.02 4.00
C GLY A 69 -0.57 -0.71 4.63
N THR A 70 -0.47 -0.66 5.97
CA THR A 70 0.51 -1.43 6.74
C THR A 70 -0.19 -2.43 7.65
N GLN A 71 0.44 -3.58 7.90
CA GLN A 71 -0.06 -4.58 8.83
C GLN A 71 1.00 -4.92 9.87
N GLU A 72 0.55 -5.45 11.01
CA GLU A 72 1.33 -5.90 12.18
C GLU A 72 2.04 -4.80 12.99
N CYS A 73 2.05 -3.55 12.57
CA CYS A 73 2.78 -2.52 13.29
C CYS A 73 2.22 -2.24 14.68
N PHE A 74 3.11 -2.21 15.67
CA PHE A 74 2.84 -1.57 16.95
C PHE A 74 2.98 -0.04 16.82
N ILE A 75 2.40 0.69 17.78
CA ILE A 75 2.40 2.15 17.75
C ILE A 75 3.80 2.77 17.59
N HIS A 76 4.82 2.23 18.28
CA HIS A 76 6.18 2.77 18.18
C HIS A 76 6.77 2.60 16.76
N GLN A 77 6.41 1.52 16.04
CA GLN A 77 6.83 1.32 14.65
C GLN A 77 6.18 2.36 13.72
N LEU A 78 4.90 2.66 13.93
CA LEU A 78 4.20 3.71 13.17
C LEU A 78 4.81 5.09 13.43
N GLU A 79 5.17 5.40 14.67
CA GLU A 79 5.82 6.66 15.03
C GLU A 79 7.24 6.77 14.44
N ASP A 80 8.02 5.69 14.43
CA ASP A 80 9.32 5.65 13.76
C ASP A 80 9.18 5.91 12.26
N MET A 81 8.22 5.25 11.60
CA MET A 81 7.91 5.45 10.18
C MET A 81 7.47 6.89 9.91
N LYS A 82 6.53 7.43 10.70
CA LYS A 82 6.05 8.81 10.56
C LYS A 82 7.17 9.83 10.71
N LYS A 83 8.06 9.62 11.67
CA LYS A 83 9.22 10.49 11.89
C LYS A 83 10.18 10.47 10.70
N ALA A 84 10.41 9.30 10.09
CA ALA A 84 11.30 9.14 8.95
C ALA A 84 10.66 9.60 7.63
N LEU A 85 9.35 9.50 7.51
CA LEU A 85 8.55 9.89 6.35
C LEU A 85 7.78 11.20 6.66
N SER A 86 8.49 12.31 6.79
CA SER A 86 7.93 13.60 7.23
C SER A 86 6.81 14.16 6.34
N GLU A 87 6.71 13.70 5.09
CA GLU A 87 5.67 14.07 4.12
C GLU A 87 4.39 13.25 4.28
N TYR A 88 4.41 12.25 5.18
CA TYR A 88 3.27 11.36 5.41
C TYR A 88 2.64 11.58 6.77
N ASP A 89 1.36 11.28 6.84
CA ASP A 89 0.63 11.01 8.08
C ASP A 89 -0.06 9.65 7.98
N TYR A 90 -0.63 9.16 9.07
CA TYR A 90 -1.35 7.90 9.07
C TYR A 90 -2.66 7.98 9.84
N ILE A 91 -3.57 7.06 9.51
CA ILE A 91 -4.82 6.79 10.21
C ILE A 91 -4.87 5.31 10.59
N GLY A 92 -5.73 4.97 11.56
CA GLY A 92 -5.92 3.64 12.09
C GLY A 92 -5.59 3.54 13.57
N VAL A 93 -6.18 2.56 14.25
CA VAL A 93 -6.04 2.36 15.70
C VAL A 93 -5.56 0.94 16.02
N GLY A 94 -5.05 0.76 17.23
CA GLY A 94 -4.62 -0.55 17.72
C GLY A 94 -5.80 -1.49 17.98
N ARG A 95 -5.71 -2.71 17.46
CA ARG A 95 -6.79 -3.70 17.45
C ARG A 95 -7.27 -4.16 18.83
N ASP A 96 -6.43 -4.02 19.89
CA ASP A 96 -6.76 -4.54 21.21
C ASP A 96 -7.66 -3.60 22.03
N ASN A 97 -7.60 -2.29 21.77
CA ASN A 97 -8.34 -1.30 22.57
C ASN A 97 -8.95 -0.14 21.76
N GLY A 98 -8.84 -0.16 20.45
CA GLY A 98 -9.32 0.93 19.61
C GLY A 98 -8.56 2.26 19.80
N LYS A 99 -7.32 2.20 20.29
CA LYS A 99 -6.44 3.36 20.50
C LYS A 99 -5.01 3.02 20.04
N THR A 100 -4.13 2.69 20.98
CA THR A 100 -2.70 2.48 20.70
C THR A 100 -2.21 1.07 21.02
N LYS A 101 -3.06 0.21 21.61
CA LYS A 101 -2.66 -1.12 22.04
C LYS A 101 -2.93 -2.17 20.97
N GLY A 102 -1.97 -3.07 20.80
CA GLY A 102 -2.01 -4.13 19.80
C GLY A 102 -1.48 -3.68 18.44
N GLU A 103 -1.53 -4.58 17.48
CA GLU A 103 -1.15 -4.31 16.10
C GLU A 103 -2.16 -3.39 15.44
N HIS A 104 -1.68 -2.60 14.47
CA HIS A 104 -2.49 -1.70 13.66
C HIS A 104 -2.55 -2.21 12.21
N SER A 105 -3.68 -1.95 11.57
CA SER A 105 -3.82 -1.99 10.12
C SER A 105 -3.86 -0.54 9.60
N ALA A 106 -2.75 0.19 9.78
CA ALA A 106 -2.70 1.61 9.53
C ALA A 106 -2.63 1.94 8.03
N ILE A 107 -3.09 3.13 7.67
CA ILE A 107 -3.01 3.67 6.30
C ILE A 107 -2.14 4.92 6.35
N PHE A 108 -0.96 4.86 5.74
CA PHE A 108 -0.09 6.00 5.51
C PHE A 108 -0.45 6.69 4.20
N TYR A 109 -0.42 8.00 4.18
CA TYR A 109 -0.73 8.80 2.99
C TYR A 109 0.11 10.08 2.93
N ARG A 110 0.44 10.51 1.73
CA ARG A 110 1.12 11.79 1.51
C ARG A 110 0.20 12.96 1.80
N THR A 111 0.61 13.80 2.76
CA THR A 111 -0.18 14.94 3.21
C THR A 111 -0.22 16.10 2.19
N ASP A 112 0.75 16.17 1.30
CA ASP A 112 0.74 17.13 0.18
C ASP A 112 -0.23 16.73 -0.94
N LYS A 113 -0.50 15.42 -1.12
CA LYS A 113 -1.40 14.90 -2.17
C LYS A 113 -2.84 14.71 -1.72
N PHE A 114 -3.04 14.32 -0.46
CA PHE A 114 -4.36 13.91 0.02
C PHE A 114 -4.82 14.71 1.24
N GLU A 115 -6.13 14.90 1.30
CA GLU A 115 -6.89 15.36 2.47
C GLU A 115 -7.75 14.19 2.95
N VAL A 116 -7.79 13.95 4.27
CA VAL A 116 -8.70 12.97 4.90
C VAL A 116 -10.01 13.67 5.22
N ILE A 117 -11.08 13.29 4.54
CA ILE A 117 -12.43 13.84 4.73
C ILE A 117 -13.13 13.14 5.89
N ASP A 118 -13.02 11.81 5.95
CA ASP A 118 -13.57 10.96 7.00
C ASP A 118 -12.71 9.71 7.20
N LYS A 119 -12.81 9.09 8.36
CA LYS A 119 -12.05 7.89 8.69
C LYS A 119 -12.72 7.07 9.79
N GLY A 120 -12.38 5.80 9.86
CA GLY A 120 -12.85 4.93 10.92
C GLY A 120 -12.17 3.58 10.91
N ASP A 121 -12.58 2.78 11.88
CA ASP A 121 -12.07 1.43 12.10
C ASP A 121 -13.25 0.52 12.44
N PHE A 122 -13.16 -0.74 12.05
CA PHE A 122 -14.10 -1.76 12.48
C PHE A 122 -13.40 -3.10 12.70
N TRP A 123 -13.87 -3.86 13.69
CA TRP A 123 -13.36 -5.20 13.96
C TRP A 123 -14.01 -6.23 13.08
N MET A 124 -13.21 -7.13 12.58
CA MET A 124 -13.71 -8.26 11.79
C MET A 124 -14.29 -9.33 12.70
N SER A 125 -15.49 -9.04 13.22
CA SER A 125 -16.20 -9.84 14.21
C SER A 125 -17.73 -9.67 14.08
N GLU A 126 -18.48 -10.37 14.92
CA GLU A 126 -19.91 -10.20 15.09
C GLU A 126 -20.29 -8.84 15.72
N THR A 127 -19.32 -8.17 16.37
CA THR A 127 -19.48 -6.86 17.01
C THR A 127 -18.46 -5.87 16.45
N PRO A 128 -18.62 -5.41 15.21
CA PRO A 128 -17.59 -4.67 14.48
C PRO A 128 -17.27 -3.29 15.07
N ASP A 129 -18.12 -2.74 15.89
CA ASP A 129 -17.97 -1.37 16.39
C ASP A 129 -17.17 -1.29 17.70
N VAL A 130 -16.73 -2.44 18.24
CA VAL A 130 -15.95 -2.53 19.48
C VAL A 130 -14.80 -3.53 19.33
N PRO A 131 -13.67 -3.34 20.08
CA PRO A 131 -12.57 -4.30 20.09
C PRO A 131 -13.06 -5.70 20.45
N SER A 132 -12.98 -6.61 19.49
CA SER A 132 -13.51 -7.96 19.65
C SER A 132 -12.81 -8.95 18.74
N LYS A 133 -12.89 -10.22 19.12
CA LYS A 133 -12.42 -11.35 18.35
C LYS A 133 -13.62 -12.03 17.69
N GLY A 134 -13.61 -12.20 16.36
CA GLY A 134 -14.75 -12.74 15.61
C GLY A 134 -14.61 -14.22 15.31
N TRP A 135 -15.72 -14.92 15.38
CA TRP A 135 -15.89 -16.32 14.95
C TRP A 135 -14.83 -17.25 15.55
N ASP A 136 -14.10 -17.98 14.68
CA ASP A 136 -13.00 -18.87 15.06
C ASP A 136 -11.62 -18.20 15.00
N ALA A 137 -11.55 -16.86 14.91
CA ALA A 137 -10.28 -16.12 14.92
C ALA A 137 -9.52 -16.33 16.22
N VAL A 138 -8.18 -16.44 16.16
CA VAL A 138 -7.34 -16.58 17.35
C VAL A 138 -7.00 -15.23 17.99
N LEU A 139 -7.07 -14.15 17.19
CA LEU A 139 -6.75 -12.79 17.62
C LEU A 139 -7.83 -11.80 17.13
N PRO A 140 -8.03 -10.66 17.82
CA PRO A 140 -8.80 -9.57 17.27
C PRO A 140 -8.21 -9.13 15.90
N ARG A 141 -9.06 -8.85 14.93
CA ARG A 141 -8.66 -8.39 13.60
C ARG A 141 -9.44 -7.13 13.27
N ILE A 142 -8.76 -6.18 12.67
CA ILE A 142 -9.28 -4.84 12.42
C ILE A 142 -9.11 -4.47 10.94
N CYS A 143 -10.04 -3.67 10.44
CA CYS A 143 -9.94 -2.98 9.17
C CYS A 143 -10.05 -1.48 9.45
N SER A 144 -9.04 -0.73 9.03
CA SER A 144 -9.06 0.74 9.04
C SER A 144 -9.49 1.25 7.67
N TRP A 145 -10.18 2.38 7.63
CA TRP A 145 -10.59 3.01 6.38
C TRP A 145 -10.49 4.52 6.44
N GLY A 146 -10.32 5.14 5.28
CA GLY A 146 -10.36 6.59 5.12
C GLY A 146 -11.06 6.99 3.83
N HIS A 147 -11.79 8.10 3.88
CA HIS A 147 -12.28 8.84 2.73
C HIS A 147 -11.25 9.92 2.41
N PHE A 148 -10.60 9.78 1.27
CA PHE A 148 -9.53 10.65 0.81
C PHE A 148 -9.98 11.50 -0.37
N LYS A 149 -9.46 12.73 -0.41
CA LYS A 149 -9.61 13.66 -1.52
C LYS A 149 -8.25 14.04 -2.07
N CYS A 150 -8.04 13.85 -3.37
CA CYS A 150 -6.85 14.35 -4.06
C CYS A 150 -6.90 15.87 -4.11
N LYS A 151 -5.91 16.55 -3.54
CA LYS A 151 -5.89 18.02 -3.43
C LYS A 151 -5.87 18.72 -4.79
N ASP A 152 -5.11 18.18 -5.75
CA ASP A 152 -4.93 18.80 -7.06
C ASP A 152 -6.14 18.64 -7.98
N SER A 153 -6.84 17.49 -7.91
CA SER A 153 -7.92 17.15 -8.84
C SER A 153 -9.31 17.22 -8.24
N GLY A 154 -9.41 17.21 -6.90
CA GLY A 154 -10.67 17.07 -6.18
C GLY A 154 -11.29 15.67 -6.27
N PHE A 155 -10.59 14.67 -6.85
CA PHE A 155 -11.05 13.30 -6.91
C PHE A 155 -11.15 12.69 -5.52
N GLU A 156 -12.24 12.03 -5.22
CA GLU A 156 -12.52 11.42 -3.92
C GLU A 156 -12.62 9.90 -4.06
N PHE A 157 -12.07 9.18 -3.09
CA PHE A 157 -12.06 7.72 -3.04
C PHE A 157 -11.98 7.20 -1.61
N LEU A 158 -12.31 5.94 -1.42
CA LEU A 158 -12.15 5.24 -0.17
C LEU A 158 -10.95 4.30 -0.23
N PHE A 159 -10.17 4.31 0.84
CA PHE A 159 -9.08 3.38 1.04
C PHE A 159 -9.34 2.54 2.28
N PHE A 160 -9.33 1.23 2.14
CA PHE A 160 -9.47 0.26 3.22
C PHE A 160 -8.18 -0.53 3.37
N ASN A 161 -7.79 -0.82 4.61
CA ASN A 161 -6.64 -1.67 4.91
C ASN A 161 -6.96 -2.63 6.05
N LEU A 162 -6.62 -3.90 5.87
CA LEU A 162 -6.96 -4.95 6.82
C LEU A 162 -5.82 -5.95 7.05
N HIS A 163 -5.95 -6.74 8.12
CA HIS A 163 -5.17 -7.95 8.34
C HIS A 163 -6.10 -9.05 8.85
N MET A 164 -6.37 -10.07 8.02
CA MET A 164 -7.25 -11.20 8.37
C MET A 164 -6.56 -12.19 9.30
N ASP A 165 -7.35 -13.06 9.94
CA ASP A 165 -6.83 -14.07 10.86
C ASP A 165 -6.05 -15.18 10.13
N HIS A 166 -4.90 -15.56 10.66
CA HIS A 166 -4.01 -16.54 10.04
C HIS A 166 -4.42 -17.99 10.29
N ILE A 167 -5.27 -18.26 11.28
CA ILE A 167 -5.74 -19.61 11.64
C ILE A 167 -7.22 -19.82 11.28
N GLY A 168 -8.11 -18.91 11.72
CA GLY A 168 -9.55 -19.06 11.64
C GLY A 168 -10.07 -19.05 10.19
N LYS A 169 -10.45 -20.22 9.67
CA LYS A 169 -10.94 -20.36 8.29
C LYS A 169 -12.31 -19.72 8.10
N ASP A 170 -13.20 -19.91 9.08
CA ASP A 170 -14.55 -19.30 9.07
C ASP A 170 -14.46 -17.79 9.25
N ALA A 171 -13.58 -17.34 10.17
CA ALA A 171 -13.29 -15.92 10.38
C ALA A 171 -12.86 -15.22 9.09
N ARG A 172 -11.96 -15.80 8.28
CA ARG A 172 -11.53 -15.19 7.01
C ARG A 172 -12.68 -15.05 6.01
N VAL A 173 -13.53 -16.09 5.85
CA VAL A 173 -14.69 -16.02 4.95
C VAL A 173 -15.68 -14.95 5.41
N LYS A 174 -16.01 -14.94 6.71
CA LYS A 174 -16.95 -13.97 7.27
C LYS A 174 -16.40 -12.54 7.30
N SER A 175 -15.09 -12.39 7.51
CA SER A 175 -14.39 -11.11 7.37
C SER A 175 -14.52 -10.56 5.96
N ALA A 176 -14.32 -11.38 4.92
CA ALA A 176 -14.48 -10.95 3.53
C ALA A 176 -15.91 -10.47 3.24
N LEU A 177 -16.93 -11.19 3.76
CA LEU A 177 -18.34 -10.79 3.64
C LEU A 177 -18.63 -9.48 4.38
N LEU A 178 -18.09 -9.33 5.60
CA LEU A 178 -18.27 -8.13 6.42
C LEU A 178 -17.62 -6.92 5.73
N VAL A 179 -16.39 -7.05 5.22
CA VAL A 179 -15.67 -5.98 4.50
C VAL A 179 -16.49 -5.53 3.28
N GLN A 180 -17.01 -6.46 2.47
CA GLN A 180 -17.90 -6.09 1.35
C GLN A 180 -19.16 -5.35 1.80
N LYS A 181 -19.76 -5.77 2.92
CA LYS A 181 -20.92 -5.09 3.50
C LYS A 181 -20.53 -3.66 3.94
N LYS A 182 -19.42 -3.50 4.68
CA LYS A 182 -18.92 -2.20 5.14
C LYS A 182 -18.53 -1.27 3.98
N ILE A 183 -17.91 -1.79 2.93
CA ILE A 183 -17.63 -1.02 1.71
C ILE A 183 -18.92 -0.45 1.10
N LYS A 184 -20.00 -1.22 1.06
CA LYS A 184 -21.30 -0.75 0.55
C LYS A 184 -21.95 0.28 1.47
N GLU A 185 -21.88 0.08 2.79
CA GLU A 185 -22.47 0.97 3.79
C GLU A 185 -21.76 2.33 3.83
N ILE A 186 -20.43 2.32 3.79
CA ILE A 186 -19.58 3.52 3.88
C ILE A 186 -19.43 4.18 2.50
N GLY A 187 -19.40 3.36 1.44
CA GLY A 187 -18.91 3.75 0.11
C GLY A 187 -19.72 4.79 -0.61
N ASN A 188 -21.03 4.83 -0.41
CA ASN A 188 -21.95 5.76 -1.06
C ASN A 188 -21.64 6.01 -2.56
N GLY A 189 -21.15 4.97 -3.26
CA GLY A 189 -20.79 5.05 -4.68
C GLY A 189 -19.38 5.61 -4.99
N LEU A 190 -18.57 5.91 -3.99
CA LEU A 190 -17.19 6.34 -4.20
C LEU A 190 -16.31 5.17 -4.69
N PRO A 191 -15.29 5.47 -5.53
CA PRO A 191 -14.24 4.51 -5.89
C PRO A 191 -13.53 3.94 -4.66
N VAL A 192 -13.15 2.67 -4.72
CA VAL A 192 -12.59 1.93 -3.59
C VAL A 192 -11.25 1.30 -3.93
N ILE A 193 -10.28 1.44 -3.02
CA ILE A 193 -9.04 0.66 -2.96
C ILE A 193 -9.07 -0.12 -1.66
N LEU A 194 -8.90 -1.44 -1.72
CA LEU A 194 -8.82 -2.32 -0.56
C LEU A 194 -7.48 -3.04 -0.56
N THR A 195 -6.69 -2.82 0.48
CA THR A 195 -5.38 -3.43 0.69
C THR A 195 -5.36 -4.31 1.93
N GLY A 196 -4.39 -5.18 2.03
CA GLY A 196 -4.18 -5.93 3.27
C GLY A 196 -3.38 -7.21 3.10
N ASP A 197 -3.05 -7.78 4.25
CA ASP A 197 -2.69 -9.18 4.41
C ASP A 197 -3.98 -9.97 4.69
N PHE A 198 -4.41 -10.74 3.71
CA PHE A 198 -5.66 -11.51 3.80
C PHE A 198 -5.43 -12.90 4.41
N ASN A 199 -4.17 -13.31 4.61
CA ASN A 199 -3.81 -14.66 5.06
C ASN A 199 -4.46 -15.78 4.24
N VAL A 200 -4.82 -15.47 3.01
CA VAL A 200 -5.31 -16.41 1.99
C VAL A 200 -4.78 -16.01 0.63
N ASP A 201 -4.44 -17.00 -0.15
CA ASP A 201 -4.04 -16.77 -1.53
C ASP A 201 -5.25 -16.76 -2.50
N GLN A 202 -4.96 -16.53 -3.75
CA GLN A 202 -5.90 -16.39 -4.86
C GLN A 202 -6.75 -17.65 -5.14
N THR A 203 -6.51 -18.77 -4.46
CA THR A 203 -7.21 -20.05 -4.66
C THR A 203 -8.26 -20.35 -3.58
N HIS A 204 -8.40 -19.47 -2.60
CA HIS A 204 -9.23 -19.70 -1.43
C HIS A 204 -10.54 -18.92 -1.46
N LYS A 205 -11.55 -19.48 -0.79
CA LYS A 205 -12.92 -18.93 -0.75
C LYS A 205 -13.01 -17.45 -0.32
N PRO A 206 -12.24 -16.91 0.65
CA PRO A 206 -12.32 -15.49 0.97
C PRO A 206 -11.94 -14.57 -0.20
N TYR A 207 -10.96 -14.99 -1.02
CA TYR A 207 -10.61 -14.28 -2.25
C TYR A 207 -11.80 -14.28 -3.24
N ASP A 208 -12.41 -15.44 -3.48
CA ASP A 208 -13.60 -15.53 -4.34
C ASP A 208 -14.73 -14.64 -3.87
N VAL A 209 -14.96 -14.54 -2.55
CA VAL A 209 -15.97 -13.64 -1.98
C VAL A 209 -15.71 -12.19 -2.39
N LEU A 210 -14.46 -11.74 -2.38
CA LEU A 210 -14.09 -10.36 -2.69
C LEU A 210 -14.24 -10.02 -4.18
N VAL A 211 -13.91 -10.94 -5.09
CA VAL A 211 -13.91 -10.68 -6.54
C VAL A 211 -15.19 -11.06 -7.27
N ASN A 212 -15.93 -12.08 -6.80
CA ASN A 212 -17.06 -12.67 -7.57
C ASN A 212 -18.37 -11.86 -7.55
N LYS A 213 -18.47 -10.75 -6.80
CA LYS A 213 -19.69 -9.93 -6.75
C LYS A 213 -19.60 -8.63 -7.55
N GLY A 214 -18.56 -8.46 -8.36
CA GLY A 214 -18.42 -7.37 -9.33
C GLY A 214 -18.19 -5.98 -8.75
N THR A 215 -17.99 -5.86 -7.42
CA THR A 215 -17.69 -4.59 -6.76
C THR A 215 -16.20 -4.28 -6.72
N LEU A 216 -15.35 -5.31 -6.68
CA LEU A 216 -13.91 -5.20 -6.63
C LEU A 216 -13.26 -6.14 -7.66
N CYS A 217 -12.13 -5.72 -8.19
CA CYS A 217 -11.27 -6.49 -9.08
C CYS A 217 -9.91 -6.68 -8.43
N ASP A 218 -9.28 -7.85 -8.59
CA ASP A 218 -7.87 -8.03 -8.22
C ASP A 218 -7.00 -7.23 -9.19
N SER A 219 -6.21 -6.31 -8.66
CA SER A 219 -5.30 -5.49 -9.45
C SER A 219 -4.22 -6.32 -10.17
N TYR A 220 -3.85 -7.49 -9.62
CA TYR A 220 -2.98 -8.45 -10.29
C TYR A 220 -3.55 -8.94 -11.62
N GLU A 221 -4.85 -9.21 -11.67
CA GLU A 221 -5.52 -9.74 -12.88
C GLU A 221 -5.84 -8.64 -13.91
N LYS A 222 -5.91 -7.38 -13.46
CA LYS A 222 -6.36 -6.24 -14.27
C LYS A 222 -5.26 -5.32 -14.78
N CYS A 223 -4.00 -5.54 -14.39
CA CYS A 223 -2.91 -4.64 -14.76
C CYS A 223 -2.44 -4.82 -16.21
N ASP A 224 -2.03 -3.70 -16.84
CA ASP A 224 -1.39 -3.71 -18.16
C ASP A 224 0.02 -4.31 -18.06
N ILE A 225 0.80 -3.93 -17.03
CA ILE A 225 2.16 -4.37 -16.81
C ILE A 225 2.25 -5.06 -15.45
N ARG A 226 2.77 -6.28 -15.43
CA ARG A 226 2.95 -7.07 -14.21
C ARG A 226 4.42 -7.42 -14.01
N TYR A 227 4.93 -7.09 -12.81
CA TYR A 227 6.22 -7.54 -12.33
C TYR A 227 6.04 -8.23 -10.96
N ALA A 228 5.84 -9.52 -10.98
CA ALA A 228 5.57 -10.35 -9.80
C ALA A 228 6.25 -11.70 -9.99
N THR A 229 7.54 -11.73 -9.72
CA THR A 229 8.38 -12.94 -9.88
C THR A 229 8.25 -13.90 -8.73
N ASN A 230 7.63 -13.47 -7.62
CA ASN A 230 7.36 -14.24 -6.41
C ASN A 230 5.95 -13.95 -5.89
N GLY A 231 5.43 -14.80 -5.01
CA GLY A 231 4.31 -14.45 -4.13
C GLY A 231 4.74 -13.45 -3.06
N THR A 232 3.89 -13.22 -2.07
CA THR A 232 4.09 -12.07 -1.16
C THR A 232 4.71 -12.41 0.18
N PHE A 233 4.72 -13.69 0.61
CA PHE A 233 5.30 -14.14 1.87
C PHE A 233 6.67 -14.79 1.65
N ASN A 234 7.69 -14.40 2.42
CA ASN A 234 9.07 -14.87 2.30
C ASN A 234 9.65 -15.45 3.59
N ASN A 235 8.98 -15.26 4.74
CA ASN A 235 9.44 -15.76 6.04
C ASN A 235 10.88 -15.33 6.41
N PHE A 236 11.29 -14.10 6.05
CA PHE A 236 12.66 -13.58 6.18
C PHE A 236 13.75 -14.36 5.42
N ASP A 237 13.37 -15.21 4.48
CA ASP A 237 14.31 -15.92 3.60
C ASP A 237 14.37 -15.22 2.22
N PRO A 238 15.50 -14.58 1.87
CA PRO A 238 15.65 -13.84 0.62
C PRO A 238 15.66 -14.72 -0.64
N ILE A 239 15.80 -16.04 -0.50
CA ILE A 239 15.79 -17.01 -1.62
C ILE A 239 14.50 -17.81 -1.69
N SER A 240 13.55 -17.57 -0.78
CA SER A 240 12.28 -18.29 -0.76
C SER A 240 11.45 -17.98 -2.03
N PHE A 241 10.75 -19.00 -2.50
CA PHE A 241 9.85 -18.88 -3.63
C PHE A 241 8.47 -19.45 -3.32
N THR A 242 7.44 -18.71 -3.64
CA THR A 242 6.05 -19.17 -3.60
C THR A 242 5.25 -18.54 -4.75
N LYS A 243 4.16 -19.19 -5.15
CA LYS A 243 3.17 -18.62 -6.06
C LYS A 243 1.98 -18.00 -5.30
N SER A 244 1.90 -18.23 -3.99
CA SER A 244 0.80 -17.74 -3.15
C SER A 244 0.98 -16.25 -2.89
N ARG A 245 -0.02 -15.47 -3.26
CA ARG A 245 -0.15 -14.05 -2.92
C ARG A 245 -1.15 -13.95 -1.77
N ILE A 246 -0.69 -13.64 -0.57
CA ILE A 246 -1.57 -13.46 0.59
C ILE A 246 -1.80 -11.99 0.93
N ASP A 247 -0.98 -11.11 0.36
CA ASP A 247 -1.17 -9.68 0.35
C ASP A 247 -1.78 -9.27 -0.99
N HIS A 248 -2.89 -8.55 -0.95
CA HIS A 248 -3.65 -8.18 -2.14
C HIS A 248 -3.99 -6.70 -2.16
N ILE A 249 -4.17 -6.18 -3.37
CA ILE A 249 -4.79 -4.89 -3.63
C ILE A 249 -5.97 -5.13 -4.57
N PHE A 250 -7.17 -4.87 -4.06
CA PHE A 250 -8.39 -4.89 -4.85
C PHE A 250 -8.85 -3.47 -5.13
N VAL A 251 -9.38 -3.24 -6.31
CA VAL A 251 -9.86 -1.91 -6.73
C VAL A 251 -11.26 -2.01 -7.32
N SER A 252 -12.05 -0.94 -7.15
CA SER A 252 -13.31 -0.81 -7.87
C SER A 252 -13.07 -0.56 -9.37
N PRO A 253 -14.06 -0.82 -10.25
CA PRO A 253 -13.91 -0.63 -11.70
C PRO A 253 -13.60 0.79 -12.16
N ASP A 254 -13.66 1.76 -11.27
CA ASP A 254 -13.33 3.18 -11.53
C ASP A 254 -11.82 3.42 -11.77
N PHE A 255 -11.00 2.43 -11.44
CA PHE A 255 -9.55 2.50 -11.60
C PHE A 255 -9.09 1.62 -12.76
N HIS A 256 -8.21 2.18 -13.58
CA HIS A 256 -7.38 1.44 -14.51
C HIS A 256 -6.04 1.11 -13.85
N VAL A 257 -5.67 -0.16 -13.82
CA VAL A 257 -4.42 -0.63 -13.22
C VAL A 257 -3.32 -0.65 -14.27
N LYS A 258 -2.46 0.37 -14.27
CA LYS A 258 -1.34 0.48 -15.21
C LYS A 258 -0.25 -0.53 -14.90
N LYS A 259 0.13 -0.62 -13.64
CA LYS A 259 1.20 -1.51 -13.19
C LYS A 259 0.83 -2.21 -11.90
N TYR A 260 1.32 -3.44 -11.79
CA TYR A 260 1.30 -4.22 -10.56
C TYR A 260 2.69 -4.80 -10.32
N GLY A 261 3.19 -4.67 -9.09
CA GLY A 261 4.48 -5.23 -8.69
C GLY A 261 4.45 -5.90 -7.33
N VAL A 262 5.22 -6.99 -7.20
CA VAL A 262 5.67 -7.53 -5.92
C VAL A 262 7.14 -7.16 -5.80
N LEU A 263 7.48 -6.29 -4.84
CA LEU A 263 8.83 -5.75 -4.69
C LEU A 263 9.67 -6.71 -3.84
N THR A 264 10.66 -7.33 -4.46
CA THR A 264 11.53 -8.32 -3.81
C THR A 264 12.88 -7.74 -3.40
N ASP A 265 12.87 -6.46 -2.97
CA ASP A 265 14.05 -5.73 -2.55
C ASP A 265 14.75 -6.42 -1.37
N THR A 266 16.05 -6.49 -1.47
CA THR A 266 16.92 -7.06 -0.44
C THR A 266 17.97 -6.04 -0.01
N TYR A 267 18.46 -6.17 1.21
CA TYR A 267 19.61 -5.42 1.69
C TYR A 267 20.74 -6.34 2.15
N ARG A 268 21.90 -5.79 2.44
CA ARG A 268 23.08 -6.55 2.83
C ARG A 268 23.53 -6.16 4.23
N THR A 269 23.81 -7.18 5.04
CA THR A 269 24.53 -7.01 6.30
C THR A 269 25.89 -7.66 6.17
N VAL A 270 26.95 -6.93 6.53
CA VAL A 270 28.32 -7.44 6.46
C VAL A 270 28.46 -8.59 7.48
N SER A 271 29.12 -9.68 7.06
CA SER A 271 29.42 -10.81 7.94
C SER A 271 30.35 -10.40 9.08
N ALA A 272 30.23 -11.04 10.24
CA ALA A 272 31.01 -10.71 11.43
C ALA A 272 32.54 -10.77 11.19
N ASN A 273 32.98 -11.61 10.29
CA ASN A 273 34.41 -11.78 9.96
C ASN A 273 34.93 -10.67 9.05
N ASN A 274 34.07 -9.87 8.44
CA ASN A 274 34.41 -8.73 7.57
C ASN A 274 35.54 -9.04 6.55
N GLU A 275 35.62 -10.28 6.09
CA GLU A 275 36.65 -10.72 5.15
C GLU A 275 36.32 -10.23 3.73
N ASN A 276 37.37 -9.83 3.00
CA ASN A 276 37.22 -9.50 1.58
C ASN A 276 37.04 -10.79 0.79
N MET A 277 36.03 -10.84 -0.05
CA MET A 277 35.89 -11.93 -1.02
C MET A 277 37.01 -11.79 -2.06
N GLN A 278 37.89 -12.80 -2.17
CA GLN A 278 38.81 -12.86 -3.28
C GLN A 278 38.04 -13.26 -4.55
N THR A 279 37.95 -12.35 -5.48
CA THR A 279 37.38 -12.60 -6.80
C THR A 279 38.51 -12.51 -7.82
N ASN A 280 38.69 -13.55 -8.62
CA ASN A 280 39.78 -13.62 -9.60
C ASN A 280 39.47 -12.83 -10.89
N ASP A 281 38.29 -12.21 -11.00
CA ASP A 281 37.81 -11.59 -12.24
C ASP A 281 37.02 -10.29 -11.99
N CYS A 282 37.57 -9.44 -11.11
CA CYS A 282 37.02 -8.11 -10.91
C CYS A 282 38.16 -7.06 -10.88
N PRO A 283 37.86 -5.77 -11.16
CA PRO A 283 38.84 -4.70 -11.03
C PRO A 283 39.43 -4.66 -9.62
N SER A 284 40.75 -4.44 -9.51
CA SER A 284 41.46 -4.44 -8.23
C SER A 284 41.04 -3.35 -7.25
N GLU A 285 40.34 -2.33 -7.76
CA GLU A 285 39.80 -1.20 -7.00
C GLU A 285 38.49 -1.53 -6.28
N ILE A 286 37.87 -2.68 -6.60
CA ILE A 286 36.58 -3.08 -6.01
C ILE A 286 36.82 -3.86 -4.72
N ASP A 287 36.31 -3.34 -3.61
CA ASP A 287 36.29 -4.01 -2.32
C ASP A 287 34.96 -4.79 -2.15
N VAL A 288 34.97 -6.08 -2.48
CA VAL A 288 33.81 -6.96 -2.31
C VAL A 288 33.91 -7.69 -0.98
N LYS A 289 32.93 -7.43 -0.09
CA LYS A 289 32.87 -8.05 1.24
C LYS A 289 31.90 -9.21 1.29
N ASP A 290 32.24 -10.20 2.10
CA ASP A 290 31.28 -11.23 2.47
C ASP A 290 30.11 -10.62 3.23
N CYS A 291 28.90 -10.93 2.80
CA CYS A 291 27.68 -10.36 3.37
C CYS A 291 26.52 -11.34 3.34
N GLN A 292 25.59 -11.15 4.25
CA GLN A 292 24.32 -11.85 4.24
C GLN A 292 23.24 -11.01 3.55
N ALA A 293 22.57 -11.60 2.56
CA ALA A 293 21.35 -11.01 1.99
C ALA A 293 20.21 -11.13 3.00
N ARG A 294 19.44 -10.05 3.14
CA ARG A 294 18.26 -9.98 4.01
C ARG A 294 17.11 -9.29 3.31
N VAL A 295 15.91 -9.56 3.77
CA VAL A 295 14.67 -8.88 3.36
C VAL A 295 14.17 -8.01 4.52
N PRO A 296 13.58 -6.83 4.23
CA PRO A 296 13.19 -5.88 5.27
C PRO A 296 11.91 -6.26 6.03
N SER A 297 11.12 -7.20 5.52
CA SER A 297 9.97 -7.82 6.19
C SER A 297 9.87 -9.28 5.76
N ASP A 298 9.15 -10.11 6.52
CA ASP A 298 8.77 -11.47 6.12
C ASP A 298 7.69 -11.51 5.03
N HIS A 299 7.20 -10.34 4.63
CA HIS A 299 6.37 -10.11 3.45
C HIS A 299 7.05 -9.17 2.45
N PHE A 300 6.79 -9.37 1.16
CA PHE A 300 7.14 -8.44 0.11
C PHE A 300 6.00 -7.44 -0.11
N PRO A 301 6.28 -6.14 -0.26
CA PRO A 301 5.23 -5.17 -0.56
C PRO A 301 4.63 -5.41 -1.94
N VAL A 302 3.32 -5.24 -2.02
CA VAL A 302 2.56 -5.15 -3.27
C VAL A 302 2.36 -3.69 -3.61
N VAL A 303 2.63 -3.30 -4.85
CA VAL A 303 2.46 -1.93 -5.33
C VAL A 303 1.66 -1.91 -6.64
N VAL A 304 0.82 -0.89 -6.79
CA VAL A 304 0.07 -0.64 -8.02
C VAL A 304 0.18 0.82 -8.44
N GLU A 305 0.24 1.06 -9.73
CA GLU A 305 0.02 2.38 -10.33
C GLU A 305 -1.40 2.39 -10.92
N LEU A 306 -2.23 3.27 -10.39
CA LEU A 306 -3.64 3.39 -10.74
C LEU A 306 -3.88 4.70 -11.50
N GLU A 307 -4.68 4.65 -12.55
CA GLU A 307 -5.26 5.81 -13.21
C GLU A 307 -6.77 5.83 -12.99
N VAL A 308 -7.32 7.00 -12.72
CA VAL A 308 -8.76 7.16 -12.56
C VAL A 308 -9.43 7.20 -13.93
N LEU A 309 -10.38 6.32 -14.15
CA LEU A 309 -11.28 6.36 -15.31
C LEU A 309 -12.33 7.45 -15.08
N ARG A 310 -12.35 8.47 -15.94
CA ARG A 310 -13.31 9.58 -15.93
C ARG A 310 -14.43 9.37 -16.92
#